data_e6f1153280a939c545bb1ece00f81ea2
#
_entry.id   e6f1153280a939c545bb1ece00f81ea2
#
_cell.length_a   1.000
_cell.length_b   1.000
_cell.length_c   1.000
_cell.angle_alpha   90.00
_cell.angle_beta   90.00
_cell.angle_gamma   90.00
#
_symmetry.space_group_name_H-M   'P 1'
#
loop_
_entity.id
_entity.type
_entity.pdbx_description
1 polymer ?
#
loop_
_entity_poly.entity_id
_entity_poly.type
_entity_poly.pdbx_seq_one_letter_code
_entity_poly.pdbx_strand_id
1 'polypeptide(L)'
;MTIDTQAQEYFSKHRRIWEQKPVLRRIYEEELFARLLSSKTPGGISIEIGGGPGFFKKLFPEVISTDLISCPWLDVVADAQALPFQTSTVTNVLGLDVLHHLAAPMKFLQEAERILVPGGRLVLVEPWITPFSRIIYRYFHQEDCDLSAQPWKLEDPGIAHGKKAFDGNQAIPYLLFGAGNRQKTLAALPSFQCIKAEPFCLFAYLLSFGFKPMSLLPEMFYPGVSRLERLSLPLWRRFAALRVLLALEKSRDPRVAKETDSGGAAPLQR
;
A
#
# COMPACT_ATOMS: atom_id res chain seq x y z
N MET A 1 25.16 3.92 13.66
CA MET A 1 23.76 3.73 14.02
C MET A 1 23.25 2.61 13.14
N THR A 2 22.72 1.53 13.71
CA THR A 2 22.18 0.41 12.92
C THR A 2 20.86 0.82 12.26
N ILE A 3 20.45 0.13 11.19
CA ILE A 3 19.17 0.39 10.48
C ILE A 3 18.01 0.33 11.47
N ASP A 4 18.01 -0.63 12.39
CA ASP A 4 16.97 -0.78 13.43
C ASP A 4 16.86 0.44 14.36
N THR A 5 17.98 1.04 14.74
CA THR A 5 17.98 2.21 15.64
C THR A 5 17.36 3.42 14.98
N GLN A 6 17.67 3.67 13.69
CA GLN A 6 17.07 4.77 12.93
C GLN A 6 15.56 4.60 12.71
N ALA A 7 15.16 3.37 12.43
CA ALA A 7 13.74 3.04 12.24
C ALA A 7 12.94 3.19 13.53
N GLN A 8 13.46 2.72 14.65
CA GLN A 8 12.81 2.88 15.95
C GLN A 8 12.68 4.36 16.36
N GLU A 9 13.69 5.18 16.08
CA GLU A 9 13.59 6.63 16.29
C GLU A 9 12.52 7.27 15.41
N TYR A 10 12.46 6.88 14.14
CA TYR A 10 11.45 7.33 13.19
C TYR A 10 10.04 6.97 13.69
N PHE A 11 9.80 5.72 14.07
CA PHE A 11 8.52 5.27 14.59
C PHE A 11 8.15 5.97 15.91
N SER A 12 9.10 6.15 16.80
CA SER A 12 8.87 6.85 18.07
C SER A 12 8.45 8.31 17.85
N LYS A 13 9.08 9.00 16.89
CA LYS A 13 8.70 10.35 16.48
C LYS A 13 7.27 10.38 15.91
N HIS A 14 6.93 9.43 15.04
CA HIS A 14 5.59 9.34 14.45
C HIS A 14 4.52 9.07 15.52
N ARG A 15 4.78 8.18 16.48
CA ARG A 15 3.88 7.91 17.60
C ARG A 15 3.64 9.13 18.46
N ARG A 16 4.68 9.91 18.77
CA ARG A 16 4.54 11.16 19.51
C ARG A 16 3.66 12.17 18.78
N ILE A 17 3.89 12.37 17.48
CA ILE A 17 3.08 13.28 16.66
C ILE A 17 1.63 12.78 16.58
N TRP A 18 1.43 11.49 16.42
CA TRP A 18 0.09 10.87 16.42
C TRP A 18 -0.69 11.16 17.71
N GLU A 19 -0.04 11.06 18.86
CA GLU A 19 -0.67 11.35 20.15
C GLU A 19 -1.04 12.82 20.32
N GLN A 20 -0.21 13.71 19.82
CA GLN A 20 -0.37 15.16 19.97
C GLN A 20 -1.24 15.80 18.89
N LYS A 21 -1.63 15.09 17.83
CA LYS A 21 -2.27 15.66 16.64
C LYS A 21 -3.59 14.96 16.31
N PRO A 22 -4.71 15.35 16.98
CA PRO A 22 -6.02 14.73 16.78
C PRO A 22 -6.50 14.75 15.32
N VAL A 23 -6.30 15.86 14.61
CA VAL A 23 -6.68 15.96 13.19
C VAL A 23 -6.01 14.91 12.31
N LEU A 24 -4.73 14.57 12.58
CA LEU A 24 -4.02 13.54 11.85
C LEU A 24 -4.64 12.15 12.09
N ARG A 25 -4.95 11.84 13.36
CA ARG A 25 -5.64 10.59 13.71
C ARG A 25 -6.96 10.45 12.97
N ARG A 26 -7.79 11.50 12.99
CA ARG A 26 -9.08 11.49 12.28
C ARG A 26 -8.93 11.28 10.78
N ILE A 27 -7.93 11.90 10.14
CA ILE A 27 -7.65 11.69 8.72
C ILE A 27 -7.30 10.21 8.45
N TYR A 28 -6.46 9.60 9.29
CA TYR A 28 -6.10 8.19 9.15
C TYR A 28 -7.30 7.29 9.37
N GLU A 29 -8.05 7.49 10.43
CA GLU A 29 -9.19 6.66 10.81
C GLU A 29 -10.34 6.77 9.80
N GLU A 30 -10.73 8.00 9.43
CA GLU A 30 -11.92 8.25 8.62
C GLU A 30 -11.67 8.15 7.10
N GLU A 31 -10.43 8.39 6.64
CA GLU A 31 -10.14 8.37 5.20
C GLU A 31 -9.25 7.19 4.77
N LEU A 32 -8.20 6.85 5.52
CA LEU A 32 -7.26 5.82 5.08
C LEU A 32 -7.68 4.43 5.57
N PHE A 33 -7.81 4.24 6.87
CA PHE A 33 -8.19 2.95 7.46
C PHE A 33 -9.62 2.54 7.11
N ALA A 34 -10.57 3.50 7.09
CA ALA A 34 -11.93 3.24 6.66
C ALA A 34 -12.00 2.68 5.22
N ARG A 35 -11.15 3.17 4.30
CA ARG A 35 -11.08 2.66 2.93
C ARG A 35 -10.52 1.24 2.87
N LEU A 36 -9.45 0.94 3.62
CA LEU A 36 -8.92 -0.42 3.74
C LEU A 36 -10.01 -1.38 4.23
N LEU A 37 -10.67 -1.03 5.33
CA LEU A 37 -11.68 -1.88 5.97
C LEU A 37 -12.94 -2.07 5.12
N SER A 38 -13.42 -1.01 4.46
CA SER A 38 -14.60 -1.09 3.58
C SER A 38 -14.38 -1.92 2.33
N SER A 39 -13.13 -2.19 1.98
CA SER A 39 -12.76 -2.91 0.76
C SER A 39 -12.28 -4.34 1.01
N LYS A 40 -12.06 -4.73 2.28
CA LYS A 40 -11.69 -6.11 2.63
C LYS A 40 -12.87 -7.07 2.52
N THR A 41 -12.60 -8.35 2.34
CA THR A 41 -13.58 -9.42 2.46
C THR A 41 -14.00 -9.56 3.93
N PRO A 42 -15.30 -9.65 4.24
CA PRO A 42 -15.76 -9.86 5.62
C PRO A 42 -15.25 -11.18 6.21
N GLY A 43 -14.91 -11.14 7.51
CA GLY A 43 -14.45 -12.32 8.26
C GLY A 43 -13.05 -12.80 7.89
N GLY A 44 -12.68 -13.97 8.42
CA GLY A 44 -11.41 -14.64 8.18
C GLY A 44 -10.17 -13.90 8.72
N ILE A 45 -8.99 -14.45 8.40
CA ILE A 45 -7.71 -13.91 8.86
C ILE A 45 -7.35 -12.69 8.01
N SER A 46 -7.09 -11.58 8.68
CA SER A 46 -6.58 -10.35 8.05
C SER A 46 -5.16 -10.07 8.56
N ILE A 47 -4.25 -9.76 7.64
CA ILE A 47 -2.88 -9.34 7.96
C ILE A 47 -2.65 -7.92 7.47
N GLU A 48 -1.89 -7.14 8.24
CA GLU A 48 -1.35 -5.85 7.85
C GLU A 48 0.11 -6.04 7.44
N ILE A 49 0.48 -5.49 6.30
CA ILE A 49 1.87 -5.42 5.81
C ILE A 49 2.39 -4.01 6.06
N GLY A 50 3.60 -3.90 6.59
CA GLY A 50 4.22 -2.61 6.89
C GLY A 50 3.52 -1.90 8.05
N GLY A 51 3.32 -2.61 9.17
CA GLY A 51 2.63 -2.08 10.37
C GLY A 51 3.30 -0.86 11.00
N GLY A 52 4.59 -0.65 10.72
CA GLY A 52 5.33 0.55 11.11
C GLY A 52 5.12 0.99 12.55
N PRO A 53 4.61 2.21 12.80
CA PRO A 53 4.36 2.71 14.15
C PRO A 53 3.21 2.02 14.91
N GLY A 54 2.49 1.06 14.30
CA GLY A 54 1.45 0.25 14.95
C GLY A 54 0.12 0.98 15.15
N PHE A 55 -0.20 1.99 14.34
CA PHE A 55 -1.44 2.75 14.49
C PHE A 55 -2.67 1.93 14.13
N PHE A 56 -2.59 1.18 13.03
CA PHE A 56 -3.67 0.30 12.59
C PHE A 56 -3.88 -0.84 13.59
N LYS A 57 -2.82 -1.51 14.02
CA LYS A 57 -2.86 -2.57 15.04
C LYS A 57 -3.48 -2.12 16.35
N LYS A 58 -3.20 -0.88 16.78
CA LYS A 58 -3.80 -0.31 18.01
C LYS A 58 -5.32 -0.21 17.94
N LEU A 59 -5.86 0.09 16.75
CA LEU A 59 -7.30 0.27 16.53
C LEU A 59 -8.00 -1.04 16.17
N PHE A 60 -7.28 -1.97 15.52
CA PHE A 60 -7.79 -3.25 15.03
C PHE A 60 -6.90 -4.40 15.52
N PRO A 61 -6.98 -4.73 16.83
CA PRO A 61 -6.07 -5.69 17.47
C PRO A 61 -6.22 -7.12 16.93
N GLU A 62 -7.33 -7.45 16.27
CA GLU A 62 -7.57 -8.73 15.63
C GLU A 62 -6.78 -8.94 14.33
N VAL A 63 -6.25 -7.87 13.73
CA VAL A 63 -5.43 -7.94 12.52
C VAL A 63 -4.00 -8.33 12.90
N ILE A 64 -3.44 -9.33 12.24
CA ILE A 64 -2.04 -9.74 12.41
C ILE A 64 -1.15 -8.68 11.74
N SER A 65 -0.43 -7.91 12.53
CA SER A 65 0.46 -6.86 12.01
C SER A 65 1.85 -7.39 11.74
N THR A 66 2.37 -7.11 10.55
CA THR A 66 3.71 -7.54 10.11
C THR A 66 4.54 -6.35 9.63
N ASP A 67 5.83 -6.38 9.87
CA ASP A 67 6.80 -5.43 9.34
C ASP A 67 8.18 -6.08 9.25
N LEU A 68 9.06 -5.54 8.41
CA LEU A 68 10.46 -5.96 8.33
C LEU A 68 11.25 -5.55 9.59
N ILE A 69 10.84 -4.45 10.23
CA ILE A 69 11.51 -3.87 11.39
C ILE A 69 10.83 -4.34 12.67
N SER A 70 11.57 -5.01 13.53
CA SER A 70 11.06 -5.51 14.82
C SER A 70 10.60 -4.38 15.74
N CYS A 71 9.35 -4.47 16.21
CA CYS A 71 8.73 -3.54 17.13
C CYS A 71 7.87 -4.28 18.17
N PRO A 72 7.73 -3.76 19.41
CA PRO A 72 6.98 -4.45 20.48
C PRO A 72 5.49 -4.64 20.22
N TRP A 73 4.92 -3.94 19.25
CA TRP A 73 3.50 -3.98 18.90
C TRP A 73 3.19 -4.83 17.66
N LEU A 74 4.22 -5.42 17.03
CA LEU A 74 4.03 -6.33 15.89
C LEU A 74 3.75 -7.75 16.37
N ASP A 75 2.99 -8.47 15.56
CA ASP A 75 2.76 -9.90 15.78
C ASP A 75 3.83 -10.75 15.11
N VAL A 76 4.29 -10.34 13.92
CA VAL A 76 5.25 -11.09 13.11
C VAL A 76 6.25 -10.15 12.44
N VAL A 77 7.54 -10.44 12.57
CA VAL A 77 8.60 -9.79 11.79
C VAL A 77 8.76 -10.56 10.50
N ALA A 78 8.49 -9.93 9.36
CA ALA A 78 8.50 -10.57 8.06
C ALA A 78 8.81 -9.59 6.92
N ASP A 79 9.50 -10.11 5.89
CA ASP A 79 9.60 -9.43 4.60
C ASP A 79 8.30 -9.67 3.81
N ALA A 80 7.65 -8.60 3.37
CA ALA A 80 6.45 -8.68 2.55
C ALA A 80 6.67 -9.46 1.23
N GLN A 81 7.92 -9.56 0.77
CA GLN A 81 8.31 -10.28 -0.43
C GLN A 81 8.55 -11.78 -0.19
N ALA A 82 8.49 -12.25 1.09
CA ALA A 82 8.65 -13.65 1.50
C ALA A 82 7.86 -13.90 2.80
N LEU A 83 6.54 -13.91 2.71
CA LEU A 83 5.65 -13.96 3.86
C LEU A 83 5.60 -15.35 4.50
N PRO A 84 5.71 -15.47 5.85
CA PRO A 84 5.75 -16.75 6.55
C PRO A 84 4.35 -17.37 6.76
N PHE A 85 3.45 -17.18 5.80
CA PHE A 85 2.11 -17.74 5.85
C PHE A 85 1.95 -18.85 4.80
N GLN A 86 1.17 -19.86 5.12
CA GLN A 86 0.90 -20.96 4.20
C GLN A 86 0.03 -20.48 3.00
N THR A 87 0.14 -21.18 1.89
CA THR A 87 -0.68 -20.94 0.70
C THR A 87 -2.15 -21.04 1.02
N SER A 88 -2.94 -20.06 0.58
CA SER A 88 -4.40 -20.03 0.71
C SER A 88 -4.91 -20.16 2.16
N THR A 89 -4.32 -19.40 3.08
CA THR A 89 -4.73 -19.37 4.50
C THR A 89 -5.22 -18.00 4.97
N VAL A 90 -4.91 -16.92 4.24
CA VAL A 90 -5.23 -15.56 4.62
C VAL A 90 -6.42 -15.05 3.81
N THR A 91 -7.36 -14.37 4.46
CA THR A 91 -8.54 -13.79 3.79
C THR A 91 -8.26 -12.38 3.28
N ASN A 92 -7.51 -11.57 4.03
CA ASN A 92 -7.19 -10.21 3.64
C ASN A 92 -5.72 -9.87 3.88
N VAL A 93 -5.10 -9.26 2.90
CA VAL A 93 -3.80 -8.60 3.00
C VAL A 93 -4.04 -7.10 2.88
N LEU A 94 -3.71 -6.33 3.91
CA LEU A 94 -3.96 -4.90 4.00
C LEU A 94 -2.62 -4.16 4.05
N GLY A 95 -2.49 -3.06 3.32
CA GLY A 95 -1.27 -2.25 3.35
C GLY A 95 -1.57 -0.77 3.14
N LEU A 96 -0.89 0.08 3.91
CA LEU A 96 -0.93 1.52 3.79
C LEU A 96 0.49 2.04 3.60
N ASP A 97 0.76 2.65 2.46
CA ASP A 97 2.08 3.21 2.14
C ASP A 97 3.22 2.18 2.21
N VAL A 98 3.07 1.02 1.56
CA VAL A 98 4.02 -0.10 1.60
C VAL A 98 4.59 -0.44 0.23
N LEU A 99 3.72 -0.58 -0.79
CA LEU A 99 4.10 -1.10 -2.11
C LEU A 99 5.24 -0.29 -2.75
N HIS A 100 5.22 1.03 -2.57
CA HIS A 100 6.21 1.93 -3.15
C HIS A 100 7.58 1.91 -2.44
N HIS A 101 7.66 1.31 -1.25
CA HIS A 101 8.92 1.07 -0.53
C HIS A 101 9.58 -0.25 -0.90
N LEU A 102 8.85 -1.19 -1.51
CA LEU A 102 9.38 -2.53 -1.78
C LEU A 102 10.42 -2.51 -2.90
N ALA A 103 11.48 -3.28 -2.72
CA ALA A 103 12.54 -3.42 -3.72
C ALA A 103 12.06 -4.23 -4.93
N ALA A 104 11.26 -5.27 -4.71
CA ALA A 104 10.64 -6.09 -5.74
C ALA A 104 9.11 -6.15 -5.53
N PRO A 105 8.36 -5.09 -5.90
CA PRO A 105 6.92 -5.01 -5.63
C PRO A 105 6.11 -6.14 -6.30
N MET A 106 6.57 -6.68 -7.44
CA MET A 106 5.91 -7.82 -8.06
C MET A 106 6.06 -9.11 -7.24
N LYS A 107 7.17 -9.29 -6.55
CA LYS A 107 7.36 -10.43 -5.61
C LYS A 107 6.33 -10.38 -4.47
N PHE A 108 6.12 -9.19 -3.90
CA PHE A 108 5.08 -9.00 -2.89
C PHE A 108 3.68 -9.32 -3.43
N LEU A 109 3.35 -8.84 -4.64
CA LEU A 109 2.04 -9.12 -5.24
C LEU A 109 1.83 -10.63 -5.48
N GLN A 110 2.88 -11.36 -5.88
CA GLN A 110 2.85 -12.83 -6.02
C GLN A 110 2.72 -13.54 -4.66
N GLU A 111 3.42 -13.06 -3.63
CA GLU A 111 3.26 -13.59 -2.27
C GLU A 111 1.85 -13.35 -1.73
N ALA A 112 1.28 -12.17 -1.94
CA ALA A 112 -0.11 -11.89 -1.59
C ALA A 112 -1.08 -12.83 -2.34
N GLU A 113 -0.85 -13.05 -3.66
CA GLU A 113 -1.62 -14.00 -4.46
C GLU A 113 -1.52 -15.42 -3.89
N ARG A 114 -0.32 -15.85 -3.49
CA ARG A 114 -0.08 -17.18 -2.93
C ARG A 114 -0.82 -17.42 -1.63
N ILE A 115 -0.70 -16.50 -0.66
CA ILE A 115 -1.25 -16.70 0.69
C ILE A 115 -2.76 -16.47 0.79
N LEU A 116 -3.35 -15.67 -0.10
CA LEU A 116 -4.78 -15.40 -0.09
C LEU A 116 -5.60 -16.64 -0.46
N VAL A 117 -6.72 -16.83 0.25
CA VAL A 117 -7.75 -17.81 -0.13
C VAL A 117 -8.47 -17.36 -1.40
N PRO A 118 -9.10 -18.27 -2.18
CA PRO A 118 -10.02 -17.86 -3.25
C PRO A 118 -11.13 -16.95 -2.73
N GLY A 119 -11.33 -15.78 -3.35
CA GLY A 119 -12.21 -14.71 -2.90
C GLY A 119 -11.63 -13.81 -1.80
N GLY A 120 -10.39 -14.08 -1.38
CA GLY A 120 -9.62 -13.19 -0.50
C GLY A 120 -9.11 -11.96 -1.24
N ARG A 121 -8.77 -10.91 -0.50
CA ARG A 121 -8.41 -9.60 -1.09
C ARG A 121 -7.08 -9.06 -0.61
N LEU A 122 -6.33 -8.52 -1.55
CA LEU A 122 -5.26 -7.57 -1.30
C LEU A 122 -5.84 -6.16 -1.42
N VAL A 123 -5.77 -5.38 -0.34
CA VAL A 123 -6.27 -4.00 -0.29
C VAL A 123 -5.14 -3.07 0.09
N LEU A 124 -4.83 -2.13 -0.77
CA LEU A 124 -3.74 -1.18 -0.58
C LEU A 124 -4.25 0.26 -0.69
N VAL A 125 -3.71 1.13 0.14
CA VAL A 125 -3.82 2.58 -0.02
C VAL A 125 -2.41 3.12 -0.25
N GLU A 126 -2.19 3.70 -1.44
CA GLU A 126 -0.86 4.04 -1.93
C GLU A 126 -0.81 5.44 -2.55
N PRO A 127 0.37 6.03 -2.72
CA PRO A 127 0.55 7.26 -3.50
C PRO A 127 0.03 7.10 -4.94
N TRP A 128 -0.46 8.18 -5.51
CA TRP A 128 -0.94 8.19 -6.89
C TRP A 128 -0.45 9.38 -7.68
N ILE A 129 -0.06 9.15 -8.93
CA ILE A 129 0.50 10.18 -9.78
C ILE A 129 -0.60 10.85 -10.59
N THR A 130 -0.74 12.15 -10.38
CA THR A 130 -1.56 13.08 -11.15
C THR A 130 -0.73 14.34 -11.45
N PRO A 131 -1.18 15.26 -12.33
CA PRO A 131 -0.46 16.51 -12.53
C PRO A 131 -0.16 17.27 -11.24
N PHE A 132 -1.11 17.34 -10.31
CA PHE A 132 -0.93 18.03 -9.03
C PHE A 132 -0.03 17.24 -8.07
N SER A 133 -0.29 15.94 -7.87
CA SER A 133 0.49 15.14 -6.93
C SER A 133 1.97 15.03 -7.33
N ARG A 134 2.26 15.03 -8.64
CA ARG A 134 3.63 15.03 -9.16
C ARG A 134 4.41 16.26 -8.69
N ILE A 135 3.77 17.44 -8.62
CA ILE A 135 4.38 18.65 -8.08
C ILE A 135 4.64 18.48 -6.59
N ILE A 136 3.65 17.96 -5.84
CA ILE A 136 3.79 17.74 -4.41
C ILE A 136 4.92 16.75 -4.11
N TYR A 137 4.95 15.60 -4.77
CA TYR A 137 5.99 14.59 -4.54
C TYR A 137 7.38 15.06 -4.96
N ARG A 138 7.50 15.83 -6.03
CA ARG A 138 8.78 16.31 -6.50
C ARG A 138 9.40 17.39 -5.62
N TYR A 139 8.59 18.28 -5.05
CA TYR A 139 9.09 19.48 -4.36
C TYR A 139 8.86 19.50 -2.86
N PHE A 140 7.93 18.73 -2.34
CA PHE A 140 7.51 18.78 -0.94
C PHE A 140 7.62 17.44 -0.21
N HIS A 141 7.93 16.33 -0.92
CA HIS A 141 8.13 15.00 -0.37
C HIS A 141 9.63 14.66 -0.33
N GLN A 142 10.02 13.80 0.63
CA GLN A 142 11.42 13.38 0.79
C GLN A 142 11.79 12.16 -0.05
N GLU A 143 10.80 11.41 -0.50
CA GLU A 143 10.99 10.20 -1.30
C GLU A 143 10.94 10.52 -2.79
N ASP A 144 11.62 9.69 -3.56
CA ASP A 144 11.70 9.84 -5.01
C ASP A 144 10.35 9.65 -5.71
N CYS A 145 10.22 10.25 -6.90
CA CYS A 145 9.09 10.07 -7.80
C CYS A 145 9.63 9.82 -9.22
N ASP A 146 10.25 8.64 -9.39
CA ASP A 146 10.84 8.23 -10.67
C ASP A 146 9.85 7.42 -11.50
N LEU A 147 9.36 8.03 -12.58
CA LEU A 147 8.46 7.41 -13.56
C LEU A 147 9.19 6.51 -14.57
N SER A 148 10.51 6.49 -14.59
CA SER A 148 11.31 5.62 -15.45
C SER A 148 11.58 4.24 -14.85
N ALA A 149 11.24 4.05 -13.57
CA ALA A 149 11.41 2.79 -12.86
C ALA A 149 10.65 1.65 -13.56
N GLN A 150 11.19 0.44 -13.44
CA GLN A 150 10.62 -0.77 -14.05
C GLN A 150 10.18 -1.78 -12.98
N PRO A 151 9.02 -1.58 -12.34
CA PRO A 151 8.60 -2.37 -11.19
C PRO A 151 8.24 -3.82 -11.51
N TRP A 152 8.14 -4.19 -12.80
CA TRP A 152 7.87 -5.56 -13.23
C TRP A 152 9.09 -6.48 -13.21
N LYS A 153 10.29 -5.93 -13.06
CA LYS A 153 11.48 -6.75 -12.91
C LYS A 153 11.43 -7.47 -11.57
N LEU A 154 11.49 -8.79 -11.62
CA LEU A 154 11.55 -9.67 -10.45
C LEU A 154 13.00 -9.83 -9.93
N GLU A 155 13.89 -8.95 -10.32
CA GLU A 155 15.24 -8.98 -9.81
C GLU A 155 15.18 -9.00 -8.29
N ASP A 156 15.71 -10.06 -7.70
CA ASP A 156 16.06 -10.04 -6.29
C ASP A 156 17.19 -9.03 -6.17
N PRO A 157 16.93 -7.85 -5.60
CA PRO A 157 17.99 -6.85 -5.51
C PRO A 157 18.99 -7.26 -4.46
N GLY A 158 19.06 -8.58 -4.10
CA GLY A 158 19.89 -9.10 -3.03
C GLY A 158 20.30 -7.95 -2.13
N ILE A 159 19.55 -7.62 -1.09
CA ILE A 159 19.70 -6.43 -0.25
C ILE A 159 20.32 -5.30 -1.07
N ALA A 160 19.49 -4.51 -1.77
CA ALA A 160 19.97 -3.48 -2.71
C ALA A 160 21.03 -2.64 -1.97
N HIS A 161 22.28 -2.85 -2.32
CA HIS A 161 23.40 -2.25 -1.63
C HIS A 161 23.20 -0.74 -1.66
N GLY A 162 22.80 -0.16 -0.52
CA GLY A 162 22.58 1.28 -0.34
C GLY A 162 21.13 1.76 -0.23
N LYS A 163 20.08 0.94 -0.44
CA LYS A 163 18.70 1.37 -0.19
C LYS A 163 18.45 1.43 1.32
N LYS A 164 18.07 2.62 1.83
CA LYS A 164 17.67 2.76 3.23
C LYS A 164 16.27 2.16 3.44
N ALA A 165 15.96 1.75 4.66
CA ALA A 165 14.67 1.11 5.00
C ALA A 165 13.42 1.95 4.63
N PHE A 166 13.59 3.25 4.43
CA PHE A 166 12.51 4.20 4.09
C PHE A 166 12.67 4.83 2.71
N ASP A 167 13.61 4.36 1.88
CA ASP A 167 13.72 4.82 0.51
C ASP A 167 12.57 4.24 -0.30
N GLY A 168 11.66 5.10 -0.76
CA GLY A 168 10.50 4.76 -1.57
C GLY A 168 10.55 5.40 -2.95
N ASN A 169 9.71 4.89 -3.87
CA ASN A 169 9.41 5.58 -5.11
C ASN A 169 7.90 5.72 -5.26
N GLN A 170 7.40 6.94 -5.04
CA GLN A 170 5.99 7.30 -5.06
C GLN A 170 5.28 6.93 -6.39
N ALA A 171 6.05 6.71 -7.48
CA ALA A 171 5.50 6.37 -8.78
C ALA A 171 5.14 4.88 -8.93
N ILE A 172 5.65 3.97 -8.11
CA ILE A 172 5.47 2.52 -8.24
C ILE A 172 4.00 2.10 -8.37
N PRO A 173 3.07 2.52 -7.51
CA PRO A 173 1.66 2.11 -7.62
C PRO A 173 1.02 2.58 -8.94
N TYR A 174 1.36 3.78 -9.40
CA TYR A 174 0.90 4.30 -10.67
C TYR A 174 1.50 3.54 -11.87
N LEU A 175 2.79 3.21 -11.82
CA LEU A 175 3.47 2.43 -12.85
C LEU A 175 2.86 1.03 -12.98
N LEU A 176 2.46 0.40 -11.87
CA LEU A 176 1.85 -0.94 -11.88
C LEU A 176 0.36 -0.91 -12.26
N PHE A 177 -0.41 0.01 -11.69
CA PHE A 177 -1.88 -0.02 -11.75
C PHE A 177 -2.52 1.13 -12.52
N GLY A 178 -1.73 2.05 -13.08
CA GLY A 178 -2.23 3.07 -14.00
C GLY A 178 -2.87 2.46 -15.24
N ALA A 179 -3.78 3.21 -15.88
CA ALA A 179 -4.64 2.70 -16.96
C ALA A 179 -3.89 2.00 -18.09
N GLY A 180 -2.67 2.47 -18.44
CA GLY A 180 -1.85 1.88 -19.51
C GLY A 180 -1.14 0.58 -19.12
N ASN A 181 -0.95 0.30 -17.82
CA ASN A 181 -0.06 -0.76 -17.35
C ASN A 181 -0.78 -1.85 -16.53
N ARG A 182 -1.99 -1.57 -16.05
CA ARG A 182 -2.74 -2.51 -15.19
C ARG A 182 -2.89 -3.88 -15.80
N GLN A 183 -3.20 -3.96 -17.11
CA GLN A 183 -3.36 -5.23 -17.80
C GLN A 183 -2.06 -6.03 -17.82
N LYS A 184 -0.91 -5.37 -18.05
CA LYS A 184 0.41 -5.98 -18.00
C LYS A 184 0.71 -6.56 -16.61
N THR A 185 0.40 -5.80 -15.55
CA THR A 185 0.59 -6.24 -14.16
C THR A 185 -0.28 -7.45 -13.84
N LEU A 186 -1.57 -7.41 -14.22
CA LEU A 186 -2.51 -8.51 -13.98
C LEU A 186 -2.18 -9.76 -14.81
N ALA A 187 -1.60 -9.62 -16.01
CA ALA A 187 -1.13 -10.76 -16.79
C ALA A 187 -0.02 -11.58 -16.07
N ALA A 188 0.77 -10.92 -15.19
CA ALA A 188 1.76 -11.57 -14.35
C ALA A 188 1.18 -12.08 -13.00
N LEU A 189 -0.10 -11.88 -12.75
CA LEU A 189 -0.83 -12.24 -11.53
C LEU A 189 -2.18 -12.89 -11.92
N PRO A 190 -2.15 -14.09 -12.52
CA PRO A 190 -3.29 -14.64 -13.24
C PRO A 190 -4.51 -14.93 -12.36
N SER A 191 -4.31 -15.15 -11.06
CA SER A 191 -5.43 -15.37 -10.13
C SER A 191 -6.07 -14.08 -9.64
N PHE A 192 -5.44 -12.91 -9.85
CA PHE A 192 -5.98 -11.64 -9.38
C PHE A 192 -6.89 -10.94 -10.39
N GLN A 193 -7.98 -10.39 -9.88
CA GLN A 193 -8.84 -9.43 -10.57
C GLN A 193 -8.80 -8.10 -9.83
N CYS A 194 -8.58 -7.00 -10.56
CA CYS A 194 -8.64 -5.66 -9.97
C CYS A 194 -10.09 -5.21 -9.84
N ILE A 195 -10.64 -5.28 -8.63
CA ILE A 195 -12.03 -4.89 -8.34
C ILE A 195 -12.17 -3.40 -8.02
N LYS A 196 -11.08 -2.77 -7.54
CA LYS A 196 -11.02 -1.31 -7.33
C LYS A 196 -9.65 -0.77 -7.71
N ALA A 197 -9.65 0.39 -8.35
CA ALA A 197 -8.49 1.26 -8.52
C ALA A 197 -9.02 2.70 -8.53
N GLU A 198 -9.27 3.23 -7.34
CA GLU A 198 -9.98 4.49 -7.11
C GLU A 198 -9.01 5.56 -6.61
N PRO A 199 -8.53 6.48 -7.48
CA PRO A 199 -7.78 7.64 -7.04
C PRO A 199 -8.67 8.55 -6.19
N PHE A 200 -8.09 9.10 -5.12
CA PHE A 200 -8.79 10.07 -4.26
C PHE A 200 -7.87 11.19 -3.82
N CYS A 201 -8.47 12.35 -3.59
CA CYS A 201 -7.80 13.50 -3.00
C CYS A 201 -7.61 13.26 -1.49
N LEU A 202 -6.65 13.95 -0.92
CA LEU A 202 -6.41 13.94 0.52
C LEU A 202 -5.83 15.30 0.93
N PHE A 203 -6.54 16.39 0.58
CA PHE A 203 -6.11 17.75 0.88
C PHE A 203 -6.07 18.04 2.38
N ALA A 204 -6.98 17.43 3.15
CA ALA A 204 -6.94 17.50 4.60
C ALA A 204 -5.57 17.04 5.15
N TYR A 205 -4.97 16.00 4.56
CA TYR A 205 -3.64 15.53 4.94
C TYR A 205 -2.55 16.56 4.60
N LEU A 206 -2.60 17.18 3.41
CA LEU A 206 -1.66 18.24 3.04
C LEU A 206 -1.76 19.43 3.99
N LEU A 207 -2.98 19.90 4.29
CA LEU A 207 -3.23 21.00 5.22
C LEU A 207 -2.80 20.66 6.64
N SER A 208 -2.84 19.39 7.00
CA SER A 208 -2.33 18.92 8.28
C SER A 208 -0.80 18.86 8.35
N PHE A 209 -0.09 18.90 7.22
CA PHE A 209 1.35 18.59 7.09
C PHE A 209 1.75 17.18 7.58
N GLY A 210 0.83 16.22 7.57
CA GLY A 210 1.11 14.83 7.95
C GLY A 210 1.82 14.72 9.30
N PHE A 211 2.93 13.99 9.34
CA PHE A 211 3.74 13.80 10.55
C PHE A 211 4.73 14.92 10.87
N LYS A 212 4.42 16.17 10.48
CA LYS A 212 5.11 17.35 11.01
C LYS A 212 4.37 17.89 12.24
N PRO A 213 5.05 18.52 13.21
CA PRO A 213 4.40 19.00 14.43
C PRO A 213 3.31 20.05 14.20
N MET A 214 3.46 20.86 13.13
CA MET A 214 2.53 21.92 12.79
C MET A 214 1.31 21.42 11.98
N SER A 215 0.23 22.20 11.97
CA SER A 215 -0.95 21.99 11.13
C SER A 215 -1.58 23.32 10.75
N LEU A 216 -1.95 23.48 9.48
CA LEU A 216 -2.84 24.57 9.03
C LEU A 216 -4.31 24.22 9.19
N LEU A 217 -4.63 22.96 9.50
CA LEU A 217 -5.99 22.47 9.68
C LEU A 217 -6.25 22.17 11.16
N PRO A 218 -6.88 23.09 11.91
CA PRO A 218 -7.41 22.78 13.23
C PRO A 218 -8.46 21.68 13.14
N GLU A 219 -8.52 20.80 14.14
CA GLU A 219 -9.41 19.63 14.14
C GLU A 219 -10.87 20.00 13.92
N MET A 220 -11.33 21.11 14.50
CA MET A 220 -12.72 21.59 14.37
C MET A 220 -13.16 21.85 12.93
N PHE A 221 -12.24 22.20 12.03
CA PHE A 221 -12.54 22.46 10.61
C PHE A 221 -12.43 21.22 9.73
N TYR A 222 -11.85 20.13 10.24
CA TYR A 222 -11.67 18.89 9.48
C TYR A 222 -12.98 18.35 8.87
N PRO A 223 -14.12 18.28 9.59
CA PRO A 223 -15.36 17.76 9.00
C PRO A 223 -15.83 18.56 7.78
N GLY A 224 -15.66 19.88 7.82
CA GLY A 224 -16.00 20.76 6.70
C GLY A 224 -15.10 20.52 5.49
N VAL A 225 -13.79 20.43 5.70
CA VAL A 225 -12.79 20.16 4.64
C VAL A 225 -13.02 18.78 4.04
N SER A 226 -13.17 17.74 4.86
CA SER A 226 -13.42 16.37 4.39
C SER A 226 -14.74 16.25 3.62
N ARG A 227 -15.80 16.95 4.06
CA ARG A 227 -17.07 17.00 3.32
C ARG A 227 -16.92 17.68 1.96
N LEU A 228 -16.26 18.84 1.91
CA LEU A 228 -15.99 19.56 0.67
C LEU A 228 -15.16 18.71 -0.28
N GLU A 229 -14.14 18.05 0.22
CA GLU A 229 -13.29 17.15 -0.53
C GLU A 229 -14.10 16.02 -1.16
N ARG A 230 -14.95 15.34 -0.40
CA ARG A 230 -15.81 14.25 -0.92
C ARG A 230 -16.80 14.74 -1.98
N LEU A 231 -17.37 15.92 -1.82
CA LEU A 231 -18.30 16.50 -2.80
C LEU A 231 -17.60 16.90 -4.09
N SER A 232 -16.37 17.41 -4.01
CA SER A 232 -15.58 17.87 -5.16
C SER A 232 -14.76 16.76 -5.84
N LEU A 233 -14.60 15.62 -5.20
CA LEU A 233 -13.78 14.50 -5.67
C LEU A 233 -14.02 14.08 -7.14
N PRO A 234 -15.26 13.96 -7.64
CA PRO A 234 -15.50 13.58 -9.02
C PRO A 234 -14.87 14.54 -10.04
N LEU A 235 -14.79 15.83 -9.71
CA LEU A 235 -14.24 16.88 -10.58
C LEU A 235 -12.71 16.86 -10.59
N TRP A 236 -12.09 16.62 -9.43
CA TRP A 236 -10.65 16.82 -9.26
C TRP A 236 -9.81 15.54 -9.25
N ARG A 237 -10.42 14.34 -9.08
CA ARG A 237 -9.66 13.12 -8.88
C ARG A 237 -8.65 12.79 -9.99
N ARG A 238 -8.96 13.12 -11.26
CA ARG A 238 -8.04 12.89 -12.38
C ARG A 238 -6.86 13.85 -12.39
N PHE A 239 -7.03 15.01 -11.80
CA PHE A 239 -6.05 16.07 -11.81
C PHE A 239 -5.28 16.18 -10.49
N ALA A 240 -5.95 15.98 -9.36
CA ALA A 240 -5.44 16.31 -8.04
C ALA A 240 -5.49 15.17 -7.02
N ALA A 241 -5.80 13.93 -7.43
CA ALA A 241 -5.68 12.79 -6.52
C ALA A 241 -4.24 12.62 -6.06
N LEU A 242 -4.08 12.40 -4.76
CA LEU A 242 -2.79 12.16 -4.11
C LEU A 242 -2.61 10.68 -3.78
N ARG A 243 -3.70 9.96 -3.65
CA ARG A 243 -3.74 8.58 -3.20
C ARG A 243 -4.60 7.73 -4.12
N VAL A 244 -4.41 6.43 -4.06
CA VAL A 244 -5.25 5.43 -4.72
C VAL A 244 -5.63 4.35 -3.73
N LEU A 245 -6.90 3.95 -3.76
CA LEU A 245 -7.36 2.69 -3.16
C LEU A 245 -7.31 1.61 -4.22
N LEU A 246 -6.49 0.59 -4.01
CA LEU A 246 -6.38 -0.59 -4.83
C LEU A 246 -7.00 -1.77 -4.10
N ALA A 247 -7.87 -2.54 -4.76
CA ALA A 247 -8.33 -3.81 -4.24
C ALA A 247 -8.26 -4.86 -5.36
N LEU A 248 -7.46 -5.89 -5.11
CA LEU A 248 -7.35 -7.06 -5.96
C LEU A 248 -8.00 -8.24 -5.25
N GLU A 249 -8.87 -8.96 -5.94
CA GLU A 249 -9.53 -10.17 -5.41
C GLU A 249 -8.96 -11.40 -6.09
N LYS A 250 -8.60 -12.41 -5.30
CA LYS A 250 -8.19 -13.71 -5.85
C LYS A 250 -9.38 -14.47 -6.39
N SER A 251 -9.31 -14.89 -7.65
CA SER A 251 -10.39 -15.63 -8.33
C SER A 251 -10.81 -16.87 -7.55
N ARG A 252 -12.09 -17.15 -7.57
CA ARG A 252 -12.68 -18.38 -7.03
C ARG A 252 -12.67 -19.53 -8.04
N ASP A 253 -12.41 -19.24 -9.34
CA ASP A 253 -12.39 -20.26 -10.39
C ASP A 253 -10.99 -20.90 -10.50
N PRO A 254 -10.85 -22.20 -10.18
CA PRO A 254 -9.57 -22.88 -10.26
C PRO A 254 -9.05 -23.03 -11.71
N ARG A 255 -9.86 -22.76 -12.73
CA ARG A 255 -9.44 -22.86 -14.14
C ARG A 255 -8.55 -21.71 -14.59
N VAL A 256 -8.69 -20.54 -14.00
CA VAL A 256 -7.85 -19.37 -14.27
C VAL A 256 -6.40 -19.62 -13.84
N ALA A 257 -6.17 -20.45 -12.82
CA ALA A 257 -4.84 -20.81 -12.33
C ALA A 257 -4.14 -21.89 -13.19
N LYS A 258 -4.87 -22.66 -14.02
CA LYS A 258 -4.32 -23.77 -14.80
C LYS A 258 -3.85 -23.42 -16.21
N GLU A 259 -4.35 -22.32 -16.79
CA GLU A 259 -3.95 -21.92 -18.15
C GLU A 259 -2.50 -21.40 -18.23
N THR A 260 -1.88 -21.04 -17.11
CA THR A 260 -0.49 -20.59 -17.08
C THR A 260 0.51 -21.72 -16.87
N ASP A 261 0.09 -22.86 -16.33
CA ASP A 261 0.97 -24.03 -16.11
C ASP A 261 1.09 -24.93 -17.36
N SER A 262 0.18 -24.77 -18.33
CA SER A 262 0.16 -25.56 -19.58
C SER A 262 0.84 -24.88 -20.77
N GLY A 263 1.34 -23.65 -20.61
CA GLY A 263 1.98 -22.86 -21.67
C GLY A 263 3.48 -23.11 -21.91
N GLY A 264 4.07 -24.08 -21.27
CA GLY A 264 5.52 -24.34 -21.30
C GLY A 264 5.92 -25.68 -21.87
N ALA A 265 5.51 -26.08 -23.10
CA ALA A 265 6.20 -27.08 -23.90
C ALA A 265 5.61 -27.17 -25.31
N ALA A 266 6.03 -26.30 -26.21
CA ALA A 266 5.94 -26.61 -27.63
C ALA A 266 7.15 -27.48 -28.00
N PRO A 267 6.97 -28.72 -28.55
CA PRO A 267 8.08 -29.50 -29.01
C PRO A 267 8.60 -28.87 -30.32
N LEU A 268 9.90 -28.60 -30.35
CA LEU A 268 10.66 -28.42 -31.60
C LEU A 268 10.42 -29.65 -32.47
N GLN A 269 9.63 -29.53 -33.53
CA GLN A 269 9.64 -30.47 -34.62
C GLN A 269 10.56 -29.97 -35.71
N ARG A 270 11.35 -30.90 -36.14
CA ARG A 270 12.50 -30.96 -37.07
C ARG A 270 12.37 -30.14 -38.34
#